data_9422adc56b8442715cde68979bdd64c7
#
_entry.id   9422adc56b8442715cde68979bdd64c7
#
_cell.length_a   1.000
_cell.length_b   1.000
_cell.length_c   1.000
_cell.angle_alpha   90.00
_cell.angle_beta   90.00
_cell.angle_gamma   90.00
#
_symmetry.space_group_name_H-M   'P 1'
#
loop_
_entity.id
_entity.type
_entity.pdbx_description
1 polymer ?
#
loop_
_entity_poly.entity_id
_entity_poly.type
_entity_poly.pdbx_seq_one_letter_code
_entity_poly.pdbx_strand_id
1 'polypeptide(L)'
;NGNTYPAIALPWGMNFWMPQTGKMGDGWAYTYASDKIRGFKQTHQPSPWINDYGQFSIMPMTKQLKIDQDSRASWFSHKAEKATPYYYSVYLSEYDMTTEIAPTERCAHFRFTFPETSDAYVVIDAFDRGSYVKVIPEENKIVGYTTRNSGGVPQNFKNYFVIEFDKPFTFNKVWADYHLVETHLELQSNHVGAAIGFSTKKGEQVHAKVASSFISPEQAELNLKEIGNKTFEQTKEAGRKAWNNVLGRIKVEDSDENRMRTFYSCLYRSVLFPRMFYEVNGKGETVHYSPYNGEIRSGYMFTDTGFWDTFRCLFPFVNLIYPSMGEKMQEGLLNTYLESGFFPEWASPGHRGCMVGNNSASVVADAFMKNVTKADAEKMYEGLLKGANSVHPKVSTTGRRGYEYYNKLGYVPYDVKINENAARTLEYAYDDWCIYRMGEKLGRPAEELDVYKKRSQNYRNLFDPETKLMRGKNSDGTFQTPFNPFKWGDAFTEGNSWHYTWSVFHDVQGLVDLMGGKKMFVSMLDSVFNLPPVFDDSYYGGVIHEIREMEIANMGNYAHGNQPIQHMIYLYNYAGEPWKAQYWLRETMNRLYLPTPDGYCGDEDNGQTSAWYVFTALGFYPVCPGSNEYV
;
A
#
# COMPACT_ATOMS: atom_id res chain seq x y z
N ASN A 1 7.82 6.73 -11.85
CA ASN A 1 7.79 7.48 -10.58
C ASN A 1 7.18 6.67 -9.41
N GLY A 2 6.78 5.41 -9.63
CA GLY A 2 6.26 4.50 -8.62
C GLY A 2 4.90 4.87 -8.05
N ASN A 3 4.22 5.87 -8.58
CA ASN A 3 2.98 6.45 -8.03
C ASN A 3 3.09 6.77 -6.53
N THR A 4 4.26 7.24 -6.12
CA THR A 4 4.58 7.60 -4.75
C THR A 4 4.41 9.09 -4.48
N TYR A 5 4.32 9.44 -3.21
CA TYR A 5 4.31 10.81 -2.72
C TYR A 5 5.27 10.95 -1.53
N PRO A 6 5.72 12.17 -1.19
CA PRO A 6 6.51 12.38 0.02
C PRO A 6 5.64 12.13 1.25
N ALA A 7 5.65 10.91 1.76
CA ALA A 7 4.89 10.55 2.94
C ALA A 7 5.55 11.12 4.19
N ILE A 8 4.88 12.08 4.81
CA ILE A 8 5.29 12.68 6.08
C ILE A 8 4.58 11.87 7.16
N ALA A 9 5.29 10.92 7.76
CA ALA A 9 4.71 9.92 8.64
C ALA A 9 5.78 9.27 9.52
N LEU A 10 5.36 8.54 10.55
CA LEU A 10 6.21 7.57 11.22
C LEU A 10 6.08 6.19 10.56
N PRO A 11 7.02 5.26 10.80
CA PRO A 11 6.94 3.91 10.23
C PRO A 11 5.59 3.25 10.56
N TRP A 12 4.92 2.72 9.53
CA TRP A 12 3.57 2.12 9.62
C TRP A 12 2.52 3.00 10.32
N GLY A 13 2.71 4.32 10.36
CA GLY A 13 1.81 5.24 11.06
C GLY A 13 0.36 5.18 10.56
N MET A 14 -0.58 5.52 11.44
CA MET A 14 -2.01 5.56 11.11
C MET A 14 -2.30 6.66 10.09
N ASN A 15 -1.72 7.83 10.27
CA ASN A 15 -1.94 8.99 9.41
C ASN A 15 -0.66 9.40 8.71
N PHE A 16 -0.75 9.60 7.40
CA PHE A 16 0.29 10.23 6.61
C PHE A 16 -0.15 11.63 6.22
N TRP A 17 0.83 12.50 6.01
CA TRP A 17 0.62 13.84 5.47
C TRP A 17 1.40 13.98 4.18
N MET A 18 0.88 14.78 3.26
CA MET A 18 1.54 15.08 2.00
C MET A 18 1.17 16.47 1.48
N PRO A 19 2.05 17.14 0.70
CA PRO A 19 1.64 18.30 -0.08
C PRO A 19 0.65 17.85 -1.16
N GLN A 20 -0.51 18.49 -1.22
CA GLN A 20 -1.55 18.19 -2.20
C GLN A 20 -1.34 19.03 -3.46
N THR A 21 -1.00 18.41 -4.57
CA THR A 21 -0.85 19.07 -5.87
C THR A 21 -2.05 18.86 -6.77
N GLY A 22 -2.75 17.73 -6.65
CA GLY A 22 -4.00 17.41 -7.34
C GLY A 22 -5.23 17.97 -6.61
N LYS A 23 -6.39 17.82 -7.23
CA LYS A 23 -7.67 18.25 -6.66
C LYS A 23 -8.23 17.23 -5.66
N MET A 24 -9.19 17.67 -4.87
CA MET A 24 -9.97 16.78 -4.02
C MET A 24 -10.63 15.68 -4.87
N GLY A 25 -10.40 14.44 -4.47
CA GLY A 25 -10.94 13.27 -5.18
C GLY A 25 -10.04 12.68 -6.25
N ASP A 26 -9.00 13.37 -6.66
CA ASP A 26 -8.02 12.80 -7.58
C ASP A 26 -7.27 11.63 -6.91
N GLY A 27 -7.13 10.52 -7.64
CA GLY A 27 -6.22 9.45 -7.23
C GLY A 27 -4.77 9.93 -7.22
N TRP A 28 -4.38 10.73 -8.20
CA TRP A 28 -3.07 11.39 -8.25
C TRP A 28 -3.08 12.72 -7.48
N ALA A 29 -3.32 12.64 -6.17
CA ALA A 29 -3.35 13.80 -5.29
C ALA A 29 -1.98 14.50 -5.17
N TYR A 30 -0.90 13.81 -5.53
CA TYR A 30 0.46 14.35 -5.67
C TYR A 30 1.08 13.92 -6.99
N THR A 31 1.70 14.88 -7.69
CA THR A 31 2.60 14.63 -8.82
C THR A 31 3.83 15.51 -8.69
N TYR A 32 5.02 14.91 -8.85
CA TYR A 32 6.29 15.63 -8.70
C TYR A 32 6.44 16.77 -9.71
N ALA A 33 5.93 16.61 -10.93
CA ALA A 33 6.01 17.62 -11.98
C ALA A 33 5.09 18.83 -11.77
N SER A 34 4.22 18.81 -10.76
CA SER A 34 3.35 19.95 -10.44
C SER A 34 4.13 21.07 -9.78
N ASP A 35 3.69 22.30 -10.03
CA ASP A 35 4.30 23.54 -9.57
C ASP A 35 3.45 24.31 -8.54
N LYS A 36 2.29 23.76 -8.15
CA LYS A 36 1.39 24.37 -7.17
C LYS A 36 0.94 23.38 -6.09
N ILE A 37 0.89 23.87 -4.86
CA ILE A 37 0.32 23.16 -3.71
C ILE A 37 -1.02 23.80 -3.34
N ARG A 38 -2.07 22.96 -3.21
CA ARG A 38 -3.45 23.36 -2.85
C ARG A 38 -3.76 23.21 -1.37
N GLY A 39 -2.89 22.54 -0.64
CA GLY A 39 -3.00 22.28 0.79
C GLY A 39 -2.03 21.18 1.23
N PHE A 40 -2.03 20.95 2.54
CA PHE A 40 -1.34 19.82 3.14
C PHE A 40 -2.42 18.85 3.60
N LYS A 41 -2.45 17.69 2.98
CA LYS A 41 -3.52 16.71 3.11
C LYS A 41 -3.12 15.61 4.06
N GLN A 42 -3.99 15.31 5.05
CA GLN A 42 -3.93 14.02 5.73
C GLN A 42 -4.42 12.95 4.74
N THR A 43 -3.66 11.89 4.58
CA THR A 43 -3.95 10.87 3.58
C THR A 43 -3.82 9.46 4.15
N HIS A 44 -4.67 8.57 3.63
CA HIS A 44 -4.64 7.13 3.87
C HIS A 44 -4.55 6.38 2.53
N GLN A 45 -4.12 7.07 1.47
CA GLN A 45 -4.07 6.51 0.13
C GLN A 45 -2.95 5.46 0.01
N PRO A 46 -3.28 4.20 -0.32
CA PRO A 46 -2.27 3.17 -0.62
C PRO A 46 -1.77 3.24 -2.06
N SER A 47 -2.63 3.62 -2.99
CA SER A 47 -2.30 3.83 -4.39
C SER A 47 -3.34 4.75 -5.06
N PRO A 48 -3.01 5.39 -6.20
CA PRO A 48 -3.96 6.21 -6.95
C PRO A 48 -5.22 5.45 -7.37
N TRP A 49 -5.08 4.18 -7.69
CA TRP A 49 -6.16 3.31 -8.20
C TRP A 49 -7.20 2.98 -7.14
N ILE A 50 -6.77 2.75 -5.91
CA ILE A 50 -7.64 2.50 -4.75
C ILE A 50 -8.18 3.81 -4.18
N ASN A 51 -7.42 4.90 -4.34
CA ASN A 51 -7.73 6.23 -3.83
C ASN A 51 -7.70 6.30 -2.29
N ASP A 52 -8.37 7.27 -1.69
CA ASP A 52 -8.19 7.70 -0.30
C ASP A 52 -9.47 7.57 0.52
N TYR A 53 -9.35 7.69 1.83
CA TYR A 53 -10.46 7.73 2.78
C TYR A 53 -10.10 8.56 4.02
N GLY A 54 -11.08 9.19 4.62
CA GLY A 54 -10.92 9.95 5.86
C GLY A 54 -9.95 11.15 5.73
N GLN A 55 -9.79 11.66 4.53
CA GLN A 55 -8.86 12.74 4.23
C GLN A 55 -9.46 14.13 4.49
N PHE A 56 -8.62 15.05 4.91
CA PHE A 56 -8.90 16.47 4.99
C PHE A 56 -7.60 17.25 4.76
N SER A 57 -7.70 18.58 4.59
CA SER A 57 -6.57 19.40 4.17
C SER A 57 -6.48 20.70 4.95
N ILE A 58 -5.25 21.18 5.13
CA ILE A 58 -4.91 22.44 5.81
C ILE A 58 -4.11 23.28 4.83
N MET A 59 -4.54 24.53 4.59
CA MET A 59 -3.83 25.47 3.72
C MET A 59 -3.63 26.81 4.39
N PRO A 60 -2.39 27.16 4.76
CA PRO A 60 -2.06 28.49 5.24
C PRO A 60 -1.92 29.48 4.07
N MET A 61 -2.24 30.75 4.31
CA MET A 61 -2.12 31.79 3.30
C MET A 61 -2.03 33.19 3.92
N THR A 62 -1.72 34.16 3.09
CA THR A 62 -1.69 35.59 3.46
C THR A 62 -2.41 36.43 2.42
N LYS A 63 -2.54 37.74 2.67
CA LYS A 63 -3.13 38.76 1.80
C LYS A 63 -4.64 38.64 1.71
N GLN A 64 -5.16 37.81 0.84
CA GLN A 64 -6.60 37.61 0.63
C GLN A 64 -7.00 36.19 0.98
N LEU A 65 -8.07 36.02 1.73
CA LEU A 65 -8.65 34.72 2.00
C LEU A 65 -9.21 34.10 0.72
N LYS A 66 -8.72 32.93 0.38
CA LYS A 66 -9.13 32.14 -0.80
C LYS A 66 -9.50 30.74 -0.32
N ILE A 67 -10.74 30.33 -0.50
CA ILE A 67 -11.26 29.06 0.01
C ILE A 67 -11.24 27.97 -1.07
N ASP A 68 -11.56 28.33 -2.32
CA ASP A 68 -11.57 27.40 -3.45
C ASP A 68 -10.18 26.79 -3.71
N GLN A 69 -10.14 25.52 -4.05
CA GLN A 69 -8.90 24.75 -4.21
C GLN A 69 -7.95 25.32 -5.27
N ASP A 70 -8.49 25.78 -6.38
CA ASP A 70 -7.67 26.34 -7.46
C ASP A 70 -7.20 27.75 -7.11
N SER A 71 -8.07 28.56 -6.53
CA SER A 71 -7.74 29.93 -6.14
C SER A 71 -6.77 30.03 -4.97
N ARG A 72 -6.83 29.07 -4.01
CA ARG A 72 -5.92 29.05 -2.86
C ARG A 72 -4.54 28.46 -3.16
N ALA A 73 -4.37 27.78 -4.31
CA ALA A 73 -3.12 27.11 -4.67
C ALA A 73 -1.95 28.10 -4.74
N SER A 74 -0.84 27.73 -4.14
CA SER A 74 0.41 28.51 -4.17
C SER A 74 1.46 27.86 -5.05
N TRP A 75 2.17 28.66 -5.83
CA TRP A 75 3.39 28.25 -6.47
C TRP A 75 4.43 27.83 -5.43
N PHE A 76 5.21 26.79 -5.77
CA PHE A 76 6.35 26.34 -5.00
C PHE A 76 7.48 25.85 -5.91
N SER A 77 8.64 25.61 -5.34
CA SER A 77 9.79 25.04 -6.05
C SER A 77 10.41 23.94 -5.20
N HIS A 78 10.75 22.82 -5.83
CA HIS A 78 11.50 21.75 -5.18
C HIS A 78 12.87 22.20 -4.65
N LYS A 79 13.42 23.33 -5.16
CA LYS A 79 14.66 23.94 -4.64
C LYS A 79 14.45 24.60 -3.27
N ALA A 80 13.21 24.95 -2.93
CA ALA A 80 12.80 25.53 -1.65
C ALA A 80 11.93 24.56 -0.84
N GLU A 81 12.09 23.27 -1.10
CA GLU A 81 11.39 22.17 -0.44
C GLU A 81 12.41 21.25 0.24
N LYS A 82 12.09 20.78 1.42
CA LYS A 82 12.84 19.72 2.10
C LYS A 82 11.88 18.62 2.53
N ALA A 83 12.11 17.42 2.02
CA ALA A 83 11.33 16.23 2.37
C ALA A 83 12.28 15.18 2.96
N THR A 84 12.05 14.82 4.22
CA THR A 84 12.68 13.69 4.89
C THR A 84 11.56 12.81 5.47
N PRO A 85 11.81 11.57 5.86
CA PRO A 85 10.77 10.72 6.42
C PRO A 85 10.01 11.33 7.62
N TYR A 86 10.69 12.12 8.43
CA TYR A 86 10.19 12.68 9.69
C TYR A 86 9.96 14.20 9.67
N TYR A 87 10.18 14.87 8.53
CA TYR A 87 10.10 16.33 8.44
C TYR A 87 9.90 16.78 7.01
N TYR A 88 8.96 17.69 6.83
CA TYR A 88 8.69 18.36 5.56
C TYR A 88 8.71 19.86 5.74
N SER A 89 9.24 20.59 4.75
CA SER A 89 9.25 22.04 4.71
C SER A 89 9.13 22.53 3.27
N VAL A 90 8.32 23.57 3.05
CA VAL A 90 8.20 24.21 1.74
C VAL A 90 7.88 25.69 1.88
N TYR A 91 8.47 26.51 0.99
CA TYR A 91 8.13 27.92 0.84
C TYR A 91 6.99 28.06 -0.18
N LEU A 92 5.92 28.73 0.24
CA LEU A 92 4.74 29.05 -0.55
C LEU A 92 4.86 30.47 -1.10
N SER A 93 5.27 30.60 -2.38
CA SER A 93 5.67 31.89 -2.94
C SER A 93 4.51 32.87 -3.15
N GLU A 94 3.29 32.39 -3.40
CA GLU A 94 2.09 33.24 -3.51
C GLU A 94 1.84 34.01 -2.22
N TYR A 95 2.17 33.42 -1.08
CA TYR A 95 1.84 33.90 0.26
C TYR A 95 3.04 34.39 1.07
N ASP A 96 4.26 34.31 0.50
CA ASP A 96 5.52 34.71 1.16
C ASP A 96 5.65 34.08 2.56
N MET A 97 5.46 32.78 2.65
CA MET A 97 5.51 32.06 3.92
C MET A 97 6.05 30.64 3.79
N THR A 98 6.47 30.09 4.91
CA THR A 98 6.98 28.71 4.99
C THR A 98 6.06 27.85 5.84
N THR A 99 5.76 26.64 5.37
CA THR A 99 5.06 25.59 6.11
C THR A 99 6.01 24.45 6.43
N GLU A 100 5.98 24.00 7.68
CA GLU A 100 6.76 22.86 8.16
C GLU A 100 5.83 21.86 8.87
N ILE A 101 6.12 20.55 8.70
CA ILE A 101 5.33 19.46 9.28
C ILE A 101 6.26 18.43 9.90
N ALA A 102 5.97 18.03 11.15
CA ALA A 102 6.61 16.92 11.85
C ALA A 102 5.55 15.93 12.33
N PRO A 103 5.59 14.65 11.91
CA PRO A 103 4.55 13.68 12.21
C PRO A 103 4.79 12.91 13.51
N THR A 104 3.68 12.37 14.05
CA THR A 104 3.68 11.22 14.96
C THR A 104 2.90 10.06 14.30
N GLU A 105 2.58 9.00 15.02
CA GLU A 105 1.80 7.89 14.44
C GLU A 105 0.39 8.32 14.02
N ARG A 106 -0.26 9.20 14.80
CA ARG A 106 -1.66 9.65 14.59
C ARG A 106 -1.81 11.16 14.50
N CYS A 107 -0.71 11.90 14.73
CA CYS A 107 -0.75 13.37 14.80
C CYS A 107 0.25 14.00 13.84
N ALA A 108 0.12 15.30 13.65
CA ALA A 108 1.12 16.14 13.00
C ALA A 108 1.26 17.47 13.74
N HIS A 109 2.49 17.93 13.86
CA HIS A 109 2.84 19.22 14.39
C HIS A 109 3.19 20.13 13.21
N PHE A 110 2.39 21.17 13.00
CA PHE A 110 2.62 22.18 11.96
C PHE A 110 3.30 23.40 12.56
N ARG A 111 4.16 24.01 11.76
CA ARG A 111 4.73 25.33 12.04
C ARG A 111 4.61 26.20 10.79
N PHE A 112 3.88 27.30 10.92
CA PHE A 112 3.69 28.29 9.86
C PHE A 112 4.53 29.51 10.18
N THR A 113 5.44 29.90 9.31
CA THR A 113 6.25 31.12 9.47
C THR A 113 5.71 32.17 8.53
N PHE A 114 5.05 33.19 9.10
CA PHE A 114 4.36 34.24 8.38
C PHE A 114 5.21 35.50 8.19
N PRO A 115 4.94 36.30 7.13
CA PRO A 115 5.42 37.69 7.07
C PRO A 115 4.68 38.60 8.06
N GLU A 116 5.06 39.86 8.12
CA GLU A 116 4.27 40.87 8.83
C GLU A 116 2.98 41.15 8.06
N THR A 117 1.83 40.84 8.68
CA THR A 117 0.51 41.05 8.06
C THR A 117 -0.60 40.97 9.09
N SER A 118 -1.69 41.74 8.85
CA SER A 118 -2.97 41.57 9.56
C SER A 118 -3.80 40.42 8.99
N ASP A 119 -3.43 39.88 7.81
CA ASP A 119 -4.20 39.00 6.98
C ASP A 119 -3.47 37.65 6.75
N ALA A 120 -3.07 37.03 7.87
CA ALA A 120 -2.60 35.65 7.89
C ALA A 120 -3.80 34.72 8.14
N TYR A 121 -3.99 33.71 7.30
CA TYR A 121 -5.12 32.79 7.39
C TYR A 121 -4.66 31.34 7.34
N VAL A 122 -5.49 30.45 7.90
CA VAL A 122 -5.40 29.01 7.71
C VAL A 122 -6.80 28.49 7.32
N VAL A 123 -6.90 27.85 6.17
CA VAL A 123 -8.13 27.24 5.68
C VAL A 123 -8.09 25.75 5.98
N ILE A 124 -9.13 25.26 6.63
CA ILE A 124 -9.38 23.83 6.87
C ILE A 124 -10.47 23.40 5.89
N ASP A 125 -10.17 22.34 5.12
CA ASP A 125 -11.09 21.76 4.16
C ASP A 125 -11.38 20.32 4.59
N ALA A 126 -12.60 20.06 5.08
CA ALA A 126 -13.02 18.76 5.55
C ALA A 126 -13.54 17.83 4.43
N PHE A 127 -13.41 18.27 3.18
CA PHE A 127 -13.78 17.58 1.95
C PHE A 127 -15.28 17.30 1.79
N ASP A 128 -15.65 16.91 0.61
CA ASP A 128 -17.04 16.64 0.21
C ASP A 128 -17.52 15.23 0.62
N ARG A 129 -18.76 14.92 0.26
CA ARG A 129 -19.52 13.68 0.56
C ARG A 129 -19.90 13.54 2.03
N GLY A 130 -19.98 14.64 2.74
CA GLY A 130 -20.39 14.72 4.13
C GLY A 130 -19.23 15.07 5.05
N SER A 131 -19.33 16.24 5.66
CA SER A 131 -18.36 16.71 6.62
C SER A 131 -18.98 17.63 7.66
N TYR A 132 -18.23 17.84 8.74
CA TYR A 132 -18.62 18.68 9.88
C TYR A 132 -17.41 19.43 10.38
N VAL A 133 -17.60 20.69 10.75
CA VAL A 133 -16.60 21.53 11.43
C VAL A 133 -17.24 22.37 12.52
N LYS A 134 -16.46 22.63 13.56
CA LYS A 134 -16.78 23.60 14.62
C LYS A 134 -15.52 24.35 15.00
N VAL A 135 -15.61 25.67 14.99
CA VAL A 135 -14.55 26.57 15.50
C VAL A 135 -14.87 26.92 16.94
N ILE A 136 -13.90 26.77 17.83
CA ILE A 136 -13.99 27.06 19.28
C ILE A 136 -12.92 28.12 19.60
N PRO A 137 -13.23 29.40 19.37
CA PRO A 137 -12.24 30.48 19.48
C PRO A 137 -11.61 30.62 20.87
N GLU A 138 -12.39 30.38 21.93
CA GLU A 138 -11.94 30.44 23.32
C GLU A 138 -10.90 29.39 23.69
N GLU A 139 -10.81 28.32 22.90
CA GLU A 139 -9.82 27.26 23.06
C GLU A 139 -8.74 27.27 21.95
N ASN A 140 -8.79 28.24 21.03
CA ASN A 140 -7.93 28.27 19.83
C ASN A 140 -7.99 26.97 19.03
N LYS A 141 -9.18 26.39 18.89
CA LYS A 141 -9.39 25.01 18.44
C LYS A 141 -10.40 24.92 17.30
N ILE A 142 -10.17 23.96 16.43
CA ILE A 142 -11.13 23.50 15.42
C ILE A 142 -11.32 22.00 15.61
N VAL A 143 -12.57 21.54 15.63
CA VAL A 143 -12.92 20.12 15.62
C VAL A 143 -13.83 19.83 14.44
N GLY A 144 -13.82 18.59 13.98
CA GLY A 144 -14.69 18.18 12.88
C GLY A 144 -14.58 16.71 12.57
N TYR A 145 -15.21 16.31 11.48
CA TYR A 145 -15.04 15.01 10.87
C TYR A 145 -15.25 15.06 9.36
N THR A 146 -14.70 14.07 8.68
CA THR A 146 -14.97 13.78 7.28
C THR A 146 -15.52 12.35 7.15
N THR A 147 -16.46 12.18 6.22
CA THR A 147 -16.95 10.85 5.81
C THR A 147 -16.45 10.46 4.44
N ARG A 148 -15.62 11.31 3.82
CA ARG A 148 -15.06 11.06 2.48
C ARG A 148 -14.33 9.73 2.44
N ASN A 149 -14.66 8.88 1.46
CA ASN A 149 -14.03 7.60 1.22
C ASN A 149 -14.18 7.17 -0.23
N SER A 150 -13.42 6.16 -0.63
CA SER A 150 -13.47 5.54 -1.96
C SER A 150 -14.04 4.12 -1.93
N GLY A 151 -14.63 3.70 -0.81
CA GLY A 151 -15.21 2.38 -0.59
C GLY A 151 -14.55 1.61 0.55
N GLY A 152 -15.03 0.39 0.79
CA GLY A 152 -14.50 -0.47 1.85
C GLY A 152 -14.76 0.05 3.26
N VAL A 153 -15.91 0.72 3.50
CA VAL A 153 -16.27 1.29 4.81
C VAL A 153 -17.71 0.95 5.20
N PRO A 154 -17.98 0.76 6.50
CA PRO A 154 -19.34 0.72 7.04
C PRO A 154 -20.04 2.08 6.94
N GLN A 155 -21.37 2.09 7.08
CA GLN A 155 -22.18 3.31 6.96
C GLN A 155 -21.87 4.37 8.03
N ASN A 156 -21.39 3.97 9.21
CA ASN A 156 -21.05 4.87 10.30
C ASN A 156 -19.61 5.39 10.26
N PHE A 157 -18.90 5.17 9.14
CA PHE A 157 -17.51 5.59 8.99
C PHE A 157 -17.36 7.11 9.10
N LYS A 158 -16.45 7.53 9.98
CA LYS A 158 -16.00 8.91 10.13
C LYS A 158 -14.53 8.93 10.52
N ASN A 159 -13.82 9.95 10.04
CA ASN A 159 -12.53 10.33 10.59
C ASN A 159 -12.68 11.66 11.31
N TYR A 160 -12.67 11.61 12.65
CA TYR A 160 -12.77 12.78 13.52
C TYR A 160 -11.40 13.45 13.62
N PHE A 161 -11.36 14.77 13.59
CA PHE A 161 -10.11 15.52 13.76
C PHE A 161 -10.24 16.64 14.77
N VAL A 162 -9.10 17.00 15.37
CA VAL A 162 -8.92 18.14 16.24
C VAL A 162 -7.66 18.89 15.85
N ILE A 163 -7.73 20.21 15.81
CA ILE A 163 -6.62 21.11 15.49
C ILE A 163 -6.54 22.17 16.57
N GLU A 164 -5.44 22.19 17.31
CA GLU A 164 -5.14 23.20 18.35
C GLU A 164 -4.06 24.15 17.86
N PHE A 165 -4.34 25.45 17.94
CA PHE A 165 -3.37 26.51 17.61
C PHE A 165 -2.79 27.12 18.88
N ASP A 166 -1.54 27.56 18.83
CA ASP A 166 -0.84 28.21 19.92
C ASP A 166 -1.10 29.73 20.03
N LYS A 167 -1.96 30.25 19.15
CA LYS A 167 -2.27 31.70 19.08
C LYS A 167 -3.79 31.93 18.94
N PRO A 168 -4.36 32.93 19.66
CA PRO A 168 -5.76 33.33 19.52
C PRO A 168 -6.08 33.79 18.08
N PHE A 169 -7.30 33.51 17.65
CA PHE A 169 -7.80 33.90 16.33
C PHE A 169 -8.22 35.39 16.34
N THR A 170 -7.81 36.13 15.32
CA THR A 170 -8.33 37.48 15.01
C THR A 170 -9.47 37.43 14.02
N PHE A 171 -9.63 36.31 13.31
CA PHE A 171 -10.70 36.03 12.37
C PHE A 171 -11.10 34.53 12.52
N ASN A 172 -12.38 34.25 12.46
CA ASN A 172 -12.88 32.87 12.54
C ASN A 172 -14.25 32.76 11.86
N LYS A 173 -14.36 31.87 10.89
CA LYS A 173 -15.58 31.57 10.14
C LYS A 173 -15.60 30.10 9.78
N VAL A 174 -16.80 29.57 9.56
CA VAL A 174 -16.99 28.31 8.82
C VAL A 174 -17.45 28.62 7.40
N TRP A 175 -17.34 27.66 6.52
CA TRP A 175 -17.77 27.80 5.13
C TRP A 175 -18.43 26.51 4.62
N ALA A 176 -19.33 26.63 3.65
CA ALA A 176 -19.95 25.54 2.92
C ALA A 176 -19.83 25.78 1.42
N ASP A 177 -19.46 24.75 0.68
CA ASP A 177 -19.31 24.81 -0.78
C ASP A 177 -18.52 26.06 -1.24
N TYR A 178 -17.39 26.33 -0.53
CA TYR A 178 -16.48 27.48 -0.73
C TYR A 178 -17.04 28.87 -0.40
N HIS A 179 -18.21 28.97 0.27
CA HIS A 179 -18.80 30.24 0.68
C HIS A 179 -18.80 30.37 2.19
N LEU A 180 -18.31 31.53 2.69
CA LEU A 180 -18.31 31.83 4.12
C LEU A 180 -19.74 31.90 4.67
N VAL A 181 -19.92 31.38 5.88
CA VAL A 181 -21.16 31.46 6.65
C VAL A 181 -20.93 32.40 7.82
N GLU A 182 -21.71 33.50 7.85
CA GLU A 182 -21.51 34.61 8.80
C GLU A 182 -22.12 34.39 10.19
N THR A 183 -23.12 33.52 10.28
CA THR A 183 -24.00 33.43 11.44
C THR A 183 -23.66 32.32 12.43
N HIS A 184 -22.79 31.40 12.05
CA HIS A 184 -22.48 30.19 12.83
C HIS A 184 -20.97 29.91 12.87
N LEU A 185 -20.52 29.23 13.94
CA LEU A 185 -19.18 28.67 14.08
C LEU A 185 -19.17 27.14 14.02
N GLU A 186 -20.31 26.54 13.68
CA GLU A 186 -20.52 25.12 13.59
C GLU A 186 -21.39 24.81 12.36
N LEU A 187 -20.98 23.83 11.56
CA LEU A 187 -21.67 23.51 10.32
C LEU A 187 -21.47 22.05 9.93
N GLN A 188 -22.57 21.42 9.50
CA GLN A 188 -22.56 20.10 8.88
C GLN A 188 -23.28 20.15 7.54
N SER A 189 -22.62 19.71 6.48
CA SER A 189 -23.19 19.68 5.12
C SER A 189 -22.41 18.71 4.24
N ASN A 190 -22.71 18.74 2.95
CA ASN A 190 -21.98 17.91 1.98
C ASN A 190 -20.48 18.26 1.94
N HIS A 191 -20.13 19.54 1.96
CA HIS A 191 -18.75 20.00 1.90
C HIS A 191 -18.58 21.24 2.76
N VAL A 192 -17.91 21.11 3.88
CA VAL A 192 -17.68 22.19 4.82
C VAL A 192 -16.21 22.32 5.18
N GLY A 193 -15.89 23.46 5.74
CA GLY A 193 -14.58 23.76 6.29
C GLY A 193 -14.61 24.97 7.20
N ALA A 194 -13.43 25.39 7.63
CA ALA A 194 -13.23 26.56 8.46
C ALA A 194 -12.14 27.45 7.88
N ALA A 195 -12.19 28.73 8.23
CA ALA A 195 -11.13 29.69 7.97
C ALA A 195 -10.87 30.47 9.26
N ILE A 196 -9.65 30.46 9.72
CA ILE A 196 -9.21 31.23 10.88
C ILE A 196 -8.08 32.17 10.48
N GLY A 197 -7.90 33.25 11.22
CA GLY A 197 -6.89 34.25 10.88
C GLY A 197 -6.13 34.76 12.09
N PHE A 198 -4.98 35.35 11.77
CA PHE A 198 -4.05 35.94 12.75
C PHE A 198 -3.54 37.30 12.26
N SER A 199 -3.07 38.10 13.18
CA SER A 199 -2.19 39.23 12.91
C SER A 199 -0.78 38.86 13.34
N THR A 200 0.19 38.95 12.42
CA THR A 200 1.55 38.45 12.62
C THR A 200 2.59 39.55 12.40
N LYS A 201 3.72 39.40 13.10
CA LYS A 201 4.95 40.14 12.86
C LYS A 201 5.81 39.40 11.84
N LYS A 202 6.82 40.06 11.28
CA LYS A 202 7.76 39.43 10.34
C LYS A 202 8.47 38.25 10.99
N GLY A 203 8.32 37.07 10.34
CA GLY A 203 8.93 35.82 10.79
C GLY A 203 8.24 35.19 12.00
N GLU A 204 7.06 35.67 12.37
CA GLU A 204 6.30 35.07 13.47
C GLU A 204 5.84 33.66 13.11
N GLN A 205 6.03 32.74 14.05
CA GLN A 205 5.66 31.34 13.92
C GLN A 205 4.36 31.07 14.64
N VAL A 206 3.41 30.46 13.93
CA VAL A 206 2.16 29.94 14.50
C VAL A 206 2.22 28.43 14.41
N HIS A 207 1.94 27.74 15.50
CA HIS A 207 1.94 26.28 15.56
C HIS A 207 0.52 25.74 15.60
N ALA A 208 0.33 24.59 14.95
CA ALA A 208 -0.89 23.81 15.04
C ALA A 208 -0.56 22.36 15.35
N LYS A 209 -1.25 21.79 16.34
CA LYS A 209 -1.21 20.35 16.66
C LYS A 209 -2.48 19.72 16.11
N VAL A 210 -2.32 18.71 15.26
CA VAL A 210 -3.41 18.05 14.56
C VAL A 210 -3.45 16.60 14.96
N ALA A 211 -4.61 16.10 15.36
CA ALA A 211 -4.84 14.68 15.59
C ALA A 211 -6.12 14.23 14.91
N SER A 212 -6.23 12.96 14.60
CA SER A 212 -7.47 12.36 14.13
C SER A 212 -7.72 11.00 14.77
N SER A 213 -8.96 10.53 14.68
CA SER A 213 -9.42 9.23 15.17
C SER A 213 -10.56 8.69 14.31
N PHE A 214 -10.55 7.39 14.06
CA PHE A 214 -11.68 6.70 13.45
C PHE A 214 -12.74 6.27 14.50
N ILE A 215 -12.45 6.46 15.78
CA ILE A 215 -13.27 5.99 16.91
C ILE A 215 -14.26 7.05 17.36
N SER A 216 -13.76 8.22 17.78
CA SER A 216 -14.60 9.29 18.34
C SER A 216 -13.86 10.64 18.41
N PRO A 217 -14.58 11.76 18.61
CA PRO A 217 -13.96 13.06 18.88
C PRO A 217 -13.07 13.03 20.12
N GLU A 218 -13.51 12.38 21.20
CA GLU A 218 -12.78 12.25 22.46
C GLU A 218 -11.47 11.46 22.26
N GLN A 219 -11.49 10.46 21.41
CA GLN A 219 -10.28 9.71 21.07
C GLN A 219 -9.31 10.57 20.24
N ALA A 220 -9.80 11.40 19.34
CA ALA A 220 -8.94 12.36 18.61
C ALA A 220 -8.24 13.33 19.57
N GLU A 221 -8.97 13.87 20.56
CA GLU A 221 -8.39 14.70 21.63
C GLU A 221 -7.33 13.92 22.44
N LEU A 222 -7.60 12.66 22.74
CA LEU A 222 -6.66 11.80 23.45
C LEU A 222 -5.38 11.57 22.63
N ASN A 223 -5.50 11.39 21.33
CA ASN A 223 -4.37 11.16 20.44
C ASN A 223 -3.41 12.37 20.38
N LEU A 224 -3.88 13.60 20.64
CA LEU A 224 -3.00 14.77 20.74
C LEU A 224 -1.89 14.62 21.80
N LYS A 225 -2.06 13.73 22.77
CA LYS A 225 -1.03 13.42 23.78
C LYS A 225 0.24 12.83 23.17
N GLU A 226 0.20 12.32 21.96
CA GLU A 226 1.42 11.89 21.25
C GLU A 226 2.39 13.05 21.03
N ILE A 227 1.86 14.25 20.77
CA ILE A 227 2.65 15.49 20.74
C ILE A 227 2.79 16.03 22.17
N GLY A 228 1.68 16.15 22.92
CA GLY A 228 1.67 16.68 24.28
C GLY A 228 2.25 18.10 24.34
N ASN A 229 3.16 18.32 25.26
CA ASN A 229 3.84 19.62 25.46
C ASN A 229 5.14 19.76 24.66
N LYS A 230 5.44 18.83 23.73
CA LYS A 230 6.64 18.93 22.91
C LYS A 230 6.61 20.18 22.03
N THR A 231 7.75 20.83 21.92
CA THR A 231 7.97 21.85 20.89
C THR A 231 8.01 21.19 19.52
N PHE A 232 7.92 22.00 18.46
CA PHE A 232 8.06 21.51 17.10
C PHE A 232 9.38 20.75 16.89
N GLU A 233 10.50 21.32 17.39
CA GLU A 233 11.82 20.68 17.27
C GLU A 233 11.90 19.36 18.06
N GLN A 234 11.24 19.27 19.21
CA GLN A 234 11.17 18.02 19.97
C GLN A 234 10.33 16.95 19.26
N THR A 235 9.23 17.33 18.62
CA THR A 235 8.41 16.42 17.79
C THR A 235 9.23 15.92 16.60
N LYS A 236 9.90 16.82 15.89
CA LYS A 236 10.77 16.50 14.76
C LYS A 236 11.91 15.54 15.16
N GLU A 237 12.57 15.81 16.27
CA GLU A 237 13.67 14.96 16.77
C GLU A 237 13.15 13.57 17.22
N ALA A 238 11.98 13.51 17.85
CA ALA A 238 11.35 12.23 18.19
C ALA A 238 11.07 11.39 16.92
N GLY A 239 10.58 12.02 15.87
CA GLY A 239 10.37 11.39 14.57
C GLY A 239 11.68 10.89 13.94
N ARG A 240 12.74 11.71 13.99
CA ARG A 240 14.07 11.31 13.51
C ARG A 240 14.59 10.07 14.23
N LYS A 241 14.44 10.01 15.55
CA LYS A 241 14.83 8.86 16.36
C LYS A 241 14.01 7.61 16.01
N ALA A 242 12.69 7.74 15.84
CA ALA A 242 11.83 6.63 15.45
C ALA A 242 12.25 6.03 14.10
N TRP A 243 12.52 6.87 13.12
CA TRP A 243 13.00 6.43 11.81
C TRP A 243 14.40 5.80 11.89
N ASN A 244 15.32 6.38 12.64
CA ASN A 244 16.67 5.82 12.81
C ASN A 244 16.64 4.45 13.49
N ASN A 245 15.72 4.21 14.42
CA ASN A 245 15.56 2.89 15.05
C ASN A 245 15.08 1.83 14.05
N VAL A 246 14.22 2.21 13.11
CA VAL A 246 13.67 1.28 12.11
C VAL A 246 14.68 1.08 10.97
N LEU A 247 15.14 2.14 10.33
CA LEU A 247 16.07 2.05 9.22
C LEU A 247 17.46 1.56 9.64
N GLY A 248 17.88 1.88 10.85
CA GLY A 248 19.17 1.49 11.43
C GLY A 248 19.31 0.01 11.74
N ARG A 249 18.25 -0.80 11.57
CA ARG A 249 18.35 -2.26 11.65
C ARG A 249 19.22 -2.87 10.56
N ILE A 250 19.28 -2.22 9.41
CA ILE A 250 20.17 -2.62 8.32
C ILE A 250 21.13 -1.45 8.06
N LYS A 251 22.41 -1.73 8.26
CA LYS A 251 23.47 -0.78 7.97
C LYS A 251 24.27 -1.28 6.78
N VAL A 252 24.35 -0.46 5.75
CA VAL A 252 25.14 -0.72 4.55
C VAL A 252 26.18 0.37 4.37
N GLU A 253 27.32 0.01 3.81
CA GLU A 253 28.39 0.92 3.43
C GLU A 253 28.67 0.71 1.95
N ASP A 254 28.70 1.79 1.20
CA ASP A 254 29.05 1.82 -0.22
C ASP A 254 29.78 3.12 -0.53
N SER A 255 30.75 3.06 -1.43
CA SER A 255 31.46 4.24 -1.93
C SER A 255 30.58 5.10 -2.86
N ASP A 256 29.52 4.54 -3.42
CA ASP A 256 28.54 5.24 -4.26
C ASP A 256 27.36 5.75 -3.43
N GLU A 257 27.34 7.05 -3.20
CA GLU A 257 26.26 7.71 -2.45
C GLU A 257 24.88 7.52 -3.09
N ASN A 258 24.80 7.41 -4.42
CA ASN A 258 23.54 7.19 -5.12
C ASN A 258 22.95 5.80 -4.84
N ARG A 259 23.80 4.77 -4.78
CA ARG A 259 23.35 3.44 -4.36
C ARG A 259 22.87 3.42 -2.91
N MET A 260 23.56 4.14 -2.02
CA MET A 260 23.13 4.31 -0.62
C MET A 260 21.77 5.01 -0.54
N ARG A 261 21.56 6.07 -1.29
CA ARG A 261 20.27 6.79 -1.37
C ARG A 261 19.15 5.88 -1.89
N THR A 262 19.40 5.14 -2.95
CA THR A 262 18.42 4.16 -3.49
C THR A 262 18.08 3.11 -2.47
N PHE A 263 19.08 2.52 -1.81
CA PHE A 263 18.87 1.49 -0.78
C PHE A 263 17.99 2.00 0.36
N TYR A 264 18.34 3.14 0.97
CA TYR A 264 17.58 3.68 2.11
C TYR A 264 16.23 4.25 1.71
N SER A 265 16.05 4.75 0.48
CA SER A 265 14.75 5.12 -0.06
C SER A 265 13.83 3.90 -0.21
N CYS A 266 14.37 2.78 -0.70
CA CYS A 266 13.63 1.52 -0.77
C CYS A 266 13.32 0.96 0.63
N LEU A 267 14.28 0.99 1.55
CA LEU A 267 14.06 0.56 2.94
C LEU A 267 12.98 1.41 3.63
N TYR A 268 13.00 2.73 3.44
CA TYR A 268 11.96 3.65 3.92
C TYR A 268 10.57 3.25 3.42
N ARG A 269 10.41 2.97 2.12
CA ARG A 269 9.10 2.59 1.55
C ARG A 269 8.65 1.20 1.95
N SER A 270 9.58 0.30 2.26
CA SER A 270 9.27 -1.04 2.76
C SER A 270 8.64 -1.06 4.16
N VAL A 271 8.65 0.06 4.88
CA VAL A 271 8.13 0.16 6.26
C VAL A 271 7.06 1.25 6.42
N LEU A 272 6.44 1.67 5.31
CA LEU A 272 5.28 2.57 5.32
C LEU A 272 3.97 1.80 5.43
N PHE A 273 3.84 0.68 4.72
CA PHE A 273 2.63 -0.14 4.63
C PHE A 273 2.89 -1.59 5.11
N PRO A 274 1.85 -2.32 5.56
CA PRO A 274 0.49 -1.87 5.81
C PRO A 274 0.44 -0.81 6.91
N ARG A 275 -0.59 0.04 6.85
CA ARG A 275 -0.79 1.14 7.79
C ARG A 275 -1.47 0.64 9.06
N MET A 276 -1.04 1.15 10.23
CA MET A 276 -1.78 0.99 11.48
C MET A 276 -3.21 1.50 11.32
N PHE A 277 -4.16 0.75 11.84
CA PHE A 277 -5.57 1.13 11.90
C PHE A 277 -6.11 0.85 13.30
N TYR A 278 -5.33 1.18 14.32
CA TYR A 278 -5.66 1.03 15.73
C TYR A 278 -5.18 2.25 16.53
N GLU A 279 -5.76 2.40 17.70
CA GLU A 279 -5.54 3.52 18.59
C GLU A 279 -5.35 3.02 20.02
N VAL A 280 -4.95 3.91 20.93
CA VAL A 280 -4.80 3.58 22.35
C VAL A 280 -5.83 4.40 23.13
N ASN A 281 -6.73 3.73 23.85
CA ASN A 281 -7.78 4.38 24.60
C ASN A 281 -7.27 5.01 25.92
N GLY A 282 -8.16 5.68 26.64
CA GLY A 282 -7.83 6.35 27.91
C GLY A 282 -7.36 5.43 29.04
N LYS A 283 -7.54 4.11 28.89
CA LYS A 283 -7.05 3.08 29.83
C LYS A 283 -5.69 2.50 29.41
N GLY A 284 -5.14 2.94 28.27
CA GLY A 284 -3.90 2.39 27.71
C GLY A 284 -4.09 1.09 26.93
N GLU A 285 -5.33 0.73 26.59
CA GLU A 285 -5.64 -0.49 25.84
C GLU A 285 -5.62 -0.21 24.33
N THR A 286 -5.09 -1.15 23.55
CA THR A 286 -5.16 -1.12 22.09
C THR A 286 -6.57 -1.45 21.63
N VAL A 287 -7.16 -0.55 20.87
CA VAL A 287 -8.52 -0.64 20.33
C VAL A 287 -8.55 -0.16 18.89
N HIS A 288 -9.56 -0.56 18.14
CA HIS A 288 -9.75 -0.06 16.77
C HIS A 288 -11.23 0.08 16.42
N TYR A 289 -11.49 1.00 15.50
CA TYR A 289 -12.74 0.99 14.73
C TYR A 289 -12.63 -0.11 13.69
N SER A 290 -13.58 -1.04 13.68
CA SER A 290 -13.59 -2.11 12.67
C SER A 290 -14.04 -1.56 11.32
N PRO A 291 -13.16 -1.56 10.30
CA PRO A 291 -13.56 -1.14 8.95
C PRO A 291 -14.43 -2.18 8.25
N TYR A 292 -14.75 -3.28 8.93
CA TYR A 292 -15.56 -4.38 8.40
C TYR A 292 -16.97 -4.39 8.94
N ASN A 293 -17.17 -4.15 10.24
CA ASN A 293 -18.50 -4.17 10.86
C ASN A 293 -18.90 -2.84 11.53
N GLY A 294 -18.01 -1.87 11.63
CA GLY A 294 -18.30 -0.54 12.19
C GLY A 294 -18.32 -0.46 13.72
N GLU A 295 -17.92 -1.52 14.42
CA GLU A 295 -17.87 -1.56 15.88
C GLU A 295 -16.47 -1.15 16.38
N ILE A 296 -16.40 -0.71 17.65
CA ILE A 296 -15.13 -0.54 18.34
C ILE A 296 -14.73 -1.87 18.96
N ARG A 297 -13.55 -2.35 18.61
CA ARG A 297 -13.03 -3.65 19.01
C ARG A 297 -11.66 -3.52 19.67
N SER A 298 -11.32 -4.53 20.49
CA SER A 298 -9.99 -4.65 21.12
C SER A 298 -8.96 -5.20 20.14
N GLY A 299 -7.71 -4.80 20.31
CA GLY A 299 -6.57 -5.37 19.61
C GLY A 299 -6.15 -4.59 18.38
N TYR A 300 -5.13 -5.12 17.71
CA TYR A 300 -4.51 -4.51 16.53
C TYR A 300 -5.39 -4.65 15.28
N MET A 301 -5.26 -3.68 14.39
CA MET A 301 -5.80 -3.69 13.03
C MET A 301 -4.81 -2.99 12.11
N PHE A 302 -4.65 -3.51 10.90
CA PHE A 302 -3.83 -2.93 9.84
C PHE A 302 -4.63 -2.88 8.55
N THR A 303 -4.25 -1.99 7.66
CA THR A 303 -4.93 -1.80 6.38
C THR A 303 -4.00 -1.22 5.32
N ASP A 304 -4.56 -0.91 4.15
CA ASP A 304 -3.88 -0.26 3.02
C ASP A 304 -2.78 -1.13 2.42
N THR A 305 -3.17 -2.34 2.02
CA THR A 305 -2.30 -3.27 1.29
C THR A 305 -3.12 -4.26 0.46
N GLY A 306 -2.54 -4.69 -0.65
CA GLY A 306 -3.01 -5.81 -1.45
C GLY A 306 -2.05 -6.98 -1.38
N PHE A 307 -2.54 -8.16 -1.06
CA PHE A 307 -1.67 -9.31 -0.85
C PHE A 307 -1.13 -9.90 -2.16
N TRP A 308 -1.86 -9.73 -3.28
CA TRP A 308 -1.33 -10.12 -4.59
C TRP A 308 0.03 -9.48 -4.88
N ASP A 309 0.20 -8.21 -4.48
CA ASP A 309 1.47 -7.50 -4.59
C ASP A 309 2.46 -7.96 -3.52
N THR A 310 2.04 -7.91 -2.24
CA THR A 310 2.93 -7.84 -1.08
C THR A 310 3.28 -9.18 -0.44
N PHE A 311 2.59 -10.28 -0.80
CA PHE A 311 2.93 -11.59 -0.26
C PHE A 311 4.34 -12.05 -0.69
N ARG A 312 4.81 -11.58 -1.82
CA ARG A 312 5.99 -12.08 -2.53
C ARG A 312 7.28 -11.84 -1.75
N CYS A 313 7.50 -10.60 -1.27
CA CYS A 313 8.66 -10.34 -0.42
C CYS A 313 8.44 -9.30 0.68
N LEU A 314 7.45 -8.42 0.60
CA LEU A 314 7.25 -7.42 1.65
C LEU A 314 6.94 -8.08 3.00
N PHE A 315 5.94 -8.97 3.07
CA PHE A 315 5.63 -9.66 4.32
C PHE A 315 6.73 -10.58 4.81
N PRO A 316 7.41 -11.37 3.95
CA PRO A 316 8.64 -12.06 4.33
C PRO A 316 9.72 -11.13 4.88
N PHE A 317 9.88 -9.93 4.31
CA PHE A 317 10.82 -8.92 4.80
C PHE A 317 10.46 -8.44 6.22
N VAL A 318 9.19 -8.12 6.45
CA VAL A 318 8.70 -7.72 7.78
C VAL A 318 8.93 -8.84 8.79
N ASN A 319 8.60 -10.08 8.43
CA ASN A 319 8.79 -11.24 9.31
C ASN A 319 10.26 -11.46 9.68
N LEU A 320 11.18 -11.22 8.75
CA LEU A 320 12.61 -11.41 8.95
C LEU A 320 13.25 -10.27 9.77
N ILE A 321 12.97 -9.03 9.38
CA ILE A 321 13.68 -7.85 9.92
C ILE A 321 12.92 -7.20 11.10
N TYR A 322 11.59 -7.24 11.06
CA TYR A 322 10.70 -6.59 12.05
C TYR A 322 9.66 -7.57 12.62
N PRO A 323 10.08 -8.71 13.19
CA PRO A 323 9.16 -9.77 13.61
C PRO A 323 8.12 -9.31 14.65
N SER A 324 8.44 -8.36 15.52
CA SER A 324 7.49 -7.81 16.48
C SER A 324 6.35 -7.02 15.79
N MET A 325 6.64 -6.38 14.66
CA MET A 325 5.61 -5.75 13.84
C MET A 325 4.81 -6.79 13.06
N GLY A 326 5.47 -7.80 12.52
CA GLY A 326 4.83 -8.95 11.89
C GLY A 326 3.83 -9.65 12.82
N GLU A 327 4.17 -9.83 14.09
CA GLU A 327 3.27 -10.39 15.12
C GLU A 327 1.98 -9.56 15.26
N LYS A 328 2.10 -8.23 15.36
CA LYS A 328 0.94 -7.32 15.44
C LYS A 328 0.09 -7.39 14.17
N MET A 329 0.71 -7.47 13.00
CA MET A 329 0.00 -7.59 11.72
C MET A 329 -0.80 -8.90 11.64
N GLN A 330 -0.26 -10.00 12.14
CA GLN A 330 -0.97 -11.28 12.19
C GLN A 330 -2.16 -11.25 13.14
N GLU A 331 -2.03 -10.59 14.30
CA GLU A 331 -3.18 -10.35 15.20
C GLU A 331 -4.25 -9.52 14.49
N GLY A 332 -3.87 -8.49 13.76
CA GLY A 332 -4.78 -7.69 12.94
C GLY A 332 -5.52 -8.51 11.88
N LEU A 333 -4.84 -9.46 11.25
CA LEU A 333 -5.46 -10.40 10.29
C LEU A 333 -6.46 -11.33 10.98
N LEU A 334 -6.13 -11.85 12.14
CA LEU A 334 -7.09 -12.64 12.93
C LEU A 334 -8.34 -11.82 13.27
N ASN A 335 -8.17 -10.57 13.72
CA ASN A 335 -9.29 -9.67 14.00
C ASN A 335 -10.14 -9.41 12.74
N THR A 336 -9.52 -9.22 11.58
CA THR A 336 -10.24 -9.08 10.31
C THR A 336 -11.11 -10.30 10.02
N TYR A 337 -10.57 -11.50 10.18
CA TYR A 337 -11.32 -12.74 10.01
C TYR A 337 -12.49 -12.84 10.99
N LEU A 338 -12.26 -12.57 12.27
CA LEU A 338 -13.30 -12.64 13.31
C LEU A 338 -14.41 -11.60 13.10
N GLU A 339 -14.08 -10.42 12.57
CA GLU A 339 -15.01 -9.30 12.39
C GLU A 339 -15.77 -9.36 11.05
N SER A 340 -15.16 -9.91 10.00
CA SER A 340 -15.76 -9.96 8.65
C SER A 340 -16.10 -11.37 8.16
N GLY A 341 -15.55 -12.40 8.79
CA GLY A 341 -15.67 -13.79 8.35
C GLY A 341 -14.70 -14.20 7.24
N PHE A 342 -13.81 -13.30 6.79
CA PHE A 342 -12.80 -13.57 5.77
C PHE A 342 -11.49 -12.82 6.07
N PHE A 343 -10.36 -13.41 5.70
CA PHE A 343 -9.14 -12.63 5.55
C PHE A 343 -9.28 -11.66 4.39
N PRO A 344 -8.62 -10.47 4.44
CA PRO A 344 -8.61 -9.56 3.30
C PRO A 344 -7.70 -10.12 2.20
N GLU A 345 -8.01 -9.82 0.96
CA GLU A 345 -7.07 -9.97 -0.16
C GLU A 345 -6.57 -8.59 -0.61
N TRP A 346 -7.46 -7.60 -0.58
CA TRP A 346 -7.13 -6.18 -0.64
C TRP A 346 -7.94 -5.44 0.41
N ALA A 347 -7.29 -4.61 1.21
CA ALA A 347 -7.95 -3.80 2.24
C ALA A 347 -7.59 -2.32 2.14
N SER A 348 -8.61 -1.42 2.17
CA SER A 348 -8.43 0.04 2.25
C SER A 348 -9.77 0.75 2.53
N PRO A 349 -10.15 1.01 3.79
CA PRO A 349 -9.63 0.35 4.99
C PRO A 349 -10.19 -1.06 5.20
N GLY A 350 -11.39 -1.39 4.73
CA GLY A 350 -11.98 -2.73 4.70
C GLY A 350 -11.80 -3.40 3.35
N HIS A 351 -12.53 -4.48 3.12
CA HIS A 351 -12.42 -5.25 1.87
C HIS A 351 -12.64 -4.41 0.62
N ARG A 352 -11.72 -4.55 -0.35
CA ARG A 352 -11.80 -3.91 -1.67
C ARG A 352 -11.83 -4.98 -2.75
N GLY A 353 -12.67 -4.75 -3.75
CA GLY A 353 -12.80 -5.63 -4.92
C GLY A 353 -11.69 -5.37 -5.95
N CYS A 354 -10.50 -5.87 -5.70
CA CYS A 354 -9.32 -5.63 -6.53
C CYS A 354 -8.44 -6.88 -6.60
N MET A 355 -7.78 -7.08 -7.75
CA MET A 355 -6.78 -8.12 -8.04
C MET A 355 -7.31 -9.55 -7.94
N VAL A 356 -6.41 -10.51 -7.97
CA VAL A 356 -6.69 -11.96 -7.97
C VAL A 356 -5.89 -12.67 -6.87
N GLY A 357 -6.18 -13.96 -6.67
CA GLY A 357 -5.48 -14.77 -5.70
C GLY A 357 -6.18 -14.83 -4.34
N ASN A 358 -5.68 -15.73 -3.52
CA ASN A 358 -6.11 -15.92 -2.14
C ASN A 358 -4.84 -15.90 -1.26
N ASN A 359 -4.03 -14.86 -1.50
CA ASN A 359 -2.65 -14.75 -1.02
C ASN A 359 -2.55 -14.45 0.48
N SER A 360 -3.68 -14.19 1.15
CA SER A 360 -3.76 -14.26 2.61
C SER A 360 -3.22 -15.58 3.15
N ALA A 361 -3.39 -16.68 2.42
CA ALA A 361 -2.81 -17.98 2.77
C ALA A 361 -1.28 -17.92 2.87
N SER A 362 -0.63 -17.27 1.92
CA SER A 362 0.83 -17.04 1.95
C SER A 362 1.26 -16.17 3.14
N VAL A 363 0.58 -15.04 3.32
CA VAL A 363 0.91 -14.07 4.38
C VAL A 363 0.78 -14.69 5.78
N VAL A 364 -0.27 -15.46 6.01
CA VAL A 364 -0.50 -16.16 7.28
C VAL A 364 0.48 -17.31 7.46
N ALA A 365 0.61 -18.19 6.45
CA ALA A 365 1.48 -19.35 6.53
C ALA A 365 2.95 -18.99 6.72
N ASP A 366 3.45 -17.97 6.04
CA ASP A 366 4.85 -17.52 6.15
C ASP A 366 5.18 -17.11 7.60
N ALA A 367 4.33 -16.28 8.22
CA ALA A 367 4.50 -15.86 9.61
C ALA A 367 4.41 -17.03 10.59
N PHE A 368 3.48 -17.95 10.38
CA PHE A 368 3.31 -19.14 11.21
C PHE A 368 4.50 -20.09 11.07
N MET A 369 4.94 -20.40 9.86
CA MET A 369 6.07 -21.29 9.61
C MET A 369 7.37 -20.76 10.22
N LYS A 370 7.55 -19.44 10.26
CA LYS A 370 8.70 -18.73 10.83
C LYS A 370 8.57 -18.44 12.33
N ASN A 371 7.50 -18.89 12.98
CA ASN A 371 7.20 -18.66 14.40
C ASN A 371 7.13 -17.15 14.78
N VAL A 372 6.72 -16.32 13.87
CA VAL A 372 6.57 -14.87 14.10
C VAL A 372 5.29 -14.55 14.87
N THR A 373 4.21 -15.28 14.56
CA THR A 373 2.90 -15.01 15.16
C THR A 373 2.65 -15.78 16.46
N LYS A 374 1.94 -15.13 17.39
CA LYS A 374 1.30 -15.74 18.58
C LYS A 374 -0.22 -15.76 18.46
N ALA A 375 -0.79 -15.34 17.34
CA ALA A 375 -2.22 -15.41 17.08
C ALA A 375 -2.70 -16.88 17.15
N ASP A 376 -4.00 -17.06 17.45
CA ASP A 376 -4.63 -18.38 17.50
C ASP A 376 -4.50 -19.09 16.15
N ALA A 377 -3.56 -20.02 16.07
CA ALA A 377 -3.21 -20.70 14.83
C ALA A 377 -4.35 -21.58 14.28
N GLU A 378 -5.18 -22.16 15.14
CA GLU A 378 -6.33 -22.95 14.72
C GLU A 378 -7.39 -22.06 14.08
N LYS A 379 -7.66 -20.88 14.65
CA LYS A 379 -8.56 -19.89 14.08
C LYS A 379 -8.04 -19.29 12.77
N MET A 380 -6.74 -19.02 12.72
CA MET A 380 -6.10 -18.56 11.48
C MET A 380 -6.24 -19.62 10.38
N TYR A 381 -5.96 -20.87 10.67
CA TYR A 381 -6.10 -21.99 9.74
C TYR A 381 -7.55 -22.18 9.28
N GLU A 382 -8.52 -22.13 10.21
CA GLU A 382 -9.96 -22.15 9.90
C GLU A 382 -10.33 -21.07 8.86
N GLY A 383 -9.82 -19.85 9.05
CA GLY A 383 -10.03 -18.73 8.11
C GLY A 383 -9.42 -18.99 6.73
N LEU A 384 -8.26 -19.64 6.66
CA LEU A 384 -7.66 -20.03 5.38
C LEU A 384 -8.51 -21.07 4.65
N LEU A 385 -9.01 -22.09 5.36
CA LEU A 385 -9.91 -23.10 4.79
C LEU A 385 -11.18 -22.47 4.25
N LYS A 386 -11.76 -21.52 4.98
CA LYS A 386 -12.96 -20.79 4.55
C LYS A 386 -12.70 -20.01 3.27
N GLY A 387 -11.61 -19.25 3.21
CA GLY A 387 -11.22 -18.49 2.02
C GLY A 387 -10.97 -19.38 0.81
N ALA A 388 -10.38 -20.56 1.01
CA ALA A 388 -10.08 -21.52 -0.05
C ALA A 388 -11.34 -22.17 -0.66
N ASN A 389 -12.46 -22.22 0.06
CA ASN A 389 -13.66 -22.97 -0.34
C ASN A 389 -14.92 -22.10 -0.42
N SER A 390 -14.78 -20.77 -0.43
CA SER A 390 -15.90 -19.85 -0.55
C SER A 390 -15.48 -18.48 -1.08
N VAL A 391 -16.46 -17.64 -1.35
CA VAL A 391 -16.30 -16.25 -1.80
C VAL A 391 -17.08 -15.34 -0.87
N HIS A 392 -16.53 -14.18 -0.53
CA HIS A 392 -17.22 -13.18 0.26
C HIS A 392 -18.49 -12.70 -0.46
N PRO A 393 -19.66 -12.60 0.23
CA PRO A 393 -20.95 -12.36 -0.43
C PRO A 393 -21.05 -11.01 -1.16
N LYS A 394 -20.23 -10.03 -0.78
CA LYS A 394 -20.26 -8.68 -1.37
C LYS A 394 -18.99 -8.31 -2.15
N VAL A 395 -17.89 -9.03 -1.98
CA VAL A 395 -16.59 -8.72 -2.59
C VAL A 395 -16.03 -9.97 -3.25
N SER A 396 -16.29 -10.12 -4.54
CA SER A 396 -16.03 -11.36 -5.29
C SER A 396 -14.55 -11.74 -5.42
N THR A 397 -13.64 -10.82 -5.12
CA THR A 397 -12.18 -11.06 -5.11
C THR A 397 -11.66 -11.48 -3.72
N THR A 398 -12.49 -11.48 -2.70
CA THR A 398 -12.18 -11.97 -1.35
C THR A 398 -12.67 -13.42 -1.23
N GLY A 399 -11.83 -14.31 -0.75
CA GLY A 399 -12.00 -15.74 -0.91
C GLY A 399 -11.48 -16.19 -2.30
N ARG A 400 -12.07 -17.24 -2.87
CA ARG A 400 -11.64 -17.79 -4.18
C ARG A 400 -12.75 -17.76 -5.21
N ARG A 401 -12.79 -16.72 -6.04
CA ARG A 401 -13.71 -16.67 -7.18
C ARG A 401 -13.41 -17.84 -8.13
N GLY A 402 -14.46 -18.61 -8.44
CA GLY A 402 -14.34 -19.80 -9.30
C GLY A 402 -13.92 -21.07 -8.54
N TYR A 403 -13.95 -21.06 -7.21
CA TYR A 403 -13.56 -22.21 -6.38
C TYR A 403 -14.36 -23.48 -6.71
N GLU A 404 -15.62 -23.38 -7.13
CA GLU A 404 -16.44 -24.51 -7.51
C GLU A 404 -15.84 -25.27 -8.68
N TYR A 405 -15.35 -24.55 -9.68
CA TYR A 405 -14.64 -25.12 -10.82
C TYR A 405 -13.28 -25.65 -10.42
N TYR A 406 -12.51 -24.81 -9.72
CA TYR A 406 -11.15 -25.15 -9.31
C TYR A 406 -11.12 -26.42 -8.44
N ASN A 407 -12.02 -26.54 -7.47
CA ASN A 407 -12.10 -27.69 -6.58
C ASN A 407 -12.51 -28.98 -7.32
N LYS A 408 -13.28 -28.87 -8.39
CA LYS A 408 -13.77 -30.01 -9.18
C LYS A 408 -12.86 -30.40 -10.31
N LEU A 409 -12.36 -29.43 -11.07
CA LEU A 409 -11.61 -29.66 -12.31
C LEU A 409 -10.09 -29.53 -12.12
N GLY A 410 -9.65 -28.90 -11.04
CA GLY A 410 -8.25 -28.56 -10.79
C GLY A 410 -7.79 -27.28 -11.48
N TYR A 411 -8.71 -26.48 -12.03
CA TYR A 411 -8.44 -25.18 -12.62
C TYR A 411 -9.73 -24.37 -12.76
N VAL A 412 -9.60 -23.05 -12.88
CA VAL A 412 -10.69 -22.16 -13.26
C VAL A 412 -10.75 -22.13 -14.79
N PRO A 413 -11.86 -22.56 -15.42
CA PRO A 413 -11.94 -22.66 -16.88
C PRO A 413 -11.93 -21.29 -17.57
N TYR A 414 -11.38 -21.27 -18.79
CA TYR A 414 -11.34 -20.07 -19.63
C TYR A 414 -12.74 -19.67 -20.16
N ASP A 415 -13.60 -20.64 -20.43
CA ASP A 415 -14.91 -20.48 -21.10
C ASP A 415 -16.12 -20.27 -20.18
N VAL A 416 -15.90 -19.99 -18.88
CA VAL A 416 -16.98 -19.84 -17.89
C VAL A 416 -17.21 -18.40 -17.45
N LYS A 417 -16.74 -17.40 -18.18
CA LYS A 417 -16.89 -15.97 -17.91
C LYS A 417 -16.28 -15.50 -16.58
N ILE A 418 -15.22 -16.18 -16.14
CA ILE A 418 -14.36 -15.72 -15.05
C ILE A 418 -13.07 -15.23 -15.68
N ASN A 419 -12.84 -13.91 -15.60
CA ASN A 419 -11.62 -13.30 -16.14
C ASN A 419 -10.37 -13.76 -15.37
N GLU A 420 -9.22 -13.61 -16.01
CA GLU A 420 -7.91 -13.89 -15.38
C GLU A 420 -7.83 -15.31 -14.78
N ASN A 421 -8.49 -16.25 -15.43
CA ASN A 421 -8.71 -17.61 -14.97
C ASN A 421 -7.42 -18.43 -14.80
N ALA A 422 -6.45 -18.28 -15.68
CA ALA A 422 -5.15 -18.94 -15.56
C ALA A 422 -4.33 -18.35 -14.40
N ALA A 423 -4.32 -17.02 -14.26
CA ALA A 423 -3.67 -16.37 -13.12
C ALA A 423 -4.27 -16.84 -11.80
N ARG A 424 -5.61 -16.86 -11.68
CA ARG A 424 -6.31 -17.38 -10.49
C ARG A 424 -5.92 -18.80 -10.15
N THR A 425 -5.88 -19.68 -11.15
CA THR A 425 -5.50 -21.08 -10.95
C THR A 425 -4.08 -21.22 -10.40
N LEU A 426 -3.12 -20.48 -10.96
CA LEU A 426 -1.73 -20.51 -10.52
C LEU A 426 -1.58 -19.99 -9.09
N GLU A 427 -2.24 -18.88 -8.77
CA GLU A 427 -2.27 -18.32 -7.41
C GLU A 427 -2.87 -19.34 -6.42
N TYR A 428 -4.02 -19.92 -6.73
CA TYR A 428 -4.69 -20.87 -5.85
C TYR A 428 -3.88 -22.13 -5.60
N ALA A 429 -3.14 -22.63 -6.60
CA ALA A 429 -2.27 -23.79 -6.42
C ALA A 429 -1.16 -23.52 -5.40
N TYR A 430 -0.54 -22.35 -5.45
CA TYR A 430 0.44 -21.93 -4.47
C TYR A 430 -0.21 -21.70 -3.10
N ASP A 431 -1.36 -21.04 -3.05
CA ASP A 431 -2.10 -20.80 -1.80
C ASP A 431 -2.47 -22.11 -1.11
N ASP A 432 -2.85 -23.15 -1.87
CA ASP A 432 -3.11 -24.49 -1.34
C ASP A 432 -1.85 -25.14 -0.76
N TRP A 433 -0.70 -24.93 -1.38
CA TRP A 433 0.57 -25.38 -0.80
C TRP A 433 0.84 -24.70 0.55
N CYS A 434 0.56 -23.42 0.67
CA CYS A 434 0.69 -22.68 1.94
C CYS A 434 -0.24 -23.25 3.03
N ILE A 435 -1.49 -23.56 2.67
CA ILE A 435 -2.46 -24.19 3.57
C ILE A 435 -1.95 -25.58 4.00
N TYR A 436 -1.48 -26.38 3.05
CA TYR A 436 -0.90 -27.69 3.32
C TYR A 436 0.27 -27.60 4.32
N ARG A 437 1.20 -26.67 4.12
CA ARG A 437 2.37 -26.50 5.00
C ARG A 437 1.97 -26.09 6.42
N MET A 438 1.04 -25.16 6.53
CA MET A 438 0.53 -24.75 7.83
C MET A 438 -0.21 -25.90 8.53
N GLY A 439 -1.08 -26.59 7.82
CA GLY A 439 -1.83 -27.73 8.34
C GLY A 439 -0.92 -28.90 8.79
N GLU A 440 0.14 -29.18 8.01
CA GLU A 440 1.15 -30.18 8.38
C GLU A 440 1.83 -29.84 9.73
N LYS A 441 2.25 -28.59 9.89
CA LYS A 441 2.85 -28.12 11.15
C LYS A 441 1.88 -28.13 12.33
N LEU A 442 0.57 -27.93 12.06
CA LEU A 442 -0.50 -28.02 13.07
C LEU A 442 -0.88 -29.47 13.42
N GLY A 443 -0.39 -30.45 12.67
CA GLY A 443 -0.75 -31.86 12.86
C GLY A 443 -2.18 -32.19 12.42
N ARG A 444 -2.69 -31.55 11.37
CA ARG A 444 -4.04 -31.79 10.83
C ARG A 444 -4.15 -33.21 10.26
N PRO A 445 -5.38 -33.77 10.16
CA PRO A 445 -5.59 -35.12 9.63
C PRO A 445 -5.04 -35.27 8.20
N ALA A 446 -4.42 -36.44 7.91
CA ALA A 446 -3.81 -36.71 6.63
C ALA A 446 -4.78 -36.57 5.45
N GLU A 447 -6.04 -36.98 5.64
CA GLU A 447 -7.08 -36.87 4.61
C GLU A 447 -7.37 -35.41 4.23
N GLU A 448 -7.38 -34.50 5.19
CA GLU A 448 -7.52 -33.07 4.96
C GLU A 448 -6.29 -32.50 4.24
N LEU A 449 -5.09 -32.86 4.70
CA LEU A 449 -3.85 -32.40 4.11
C LEU A 449 -3.67 -32.86 2.66
N ASP A 450 -4.08 -34.08 2.34
CA ASP A 450 -4.01 -34.64 0.99
C ASP A 450 -4.80 -33.84 -0.04
N VAL A 451 -5.91 -33.22 0.36
CA VAL A 451 -6.71 -32.34 -0.49
C VAL A 451 -5.85 -31.16 -0.99
N TYR A 452 -5.24 -30.45 -0.06
CA TYR A 452 -4.45 -29.24 -0.38
C TYR A 452 -3.11 -29.59 -1.02
N LYS A 453 -2.49 -30.70 -0.63
CA LYS A 453 -1.29 -31.22 -1.27
C LYS A 453 -1.53 -31.55 -2.75
N LYS A 454 -2.64 -32.20 -3.07
CA LYS A 454 -3.03 -32.48 -4.47
C LYS A 454 -3.32 -31.19 -5.22
N ARG A 455 -4.09 -30.27 -4.65
CA ARG A 455 -4.42 -29.00 -5.29
C ARG A 455 -3.18 -28.13 -5.55
N SER A 456 -2.15 -28.23 -4.73
CA SER A 456 -0.89 -27.52 -4.96
C SER A 456 -0.20 -27.90 -6.29
N GLN A 457 -0.58 -29.04 -6.88
CA GLN A 457 -0.09 -29.51 -8.19
C GLN A 457 -0.97 -29.05 -9.35
N ASN A 458 -2.04 -28.30 -9.09
CA ASN A 458 -3.01 -27.89 -10.13
C ASN A 458 -2.43 -26.96 -11.20
N TYR A 459 -1.30 -26.28 -10.93
CA TYR A 459 -0.58 -25.52 -11.94
C TYR A 459 -0.25 -26.35 -13.18
N ARG A 460 -0.04 -27.67 -13.03
CA ARG A 460 0.27 -28.61 -14.10
C ARG A 460 -0.83 -28.68 -15.16
N ASN A 461 -2.08 -28.45 -14.77
CA ASN A 461 -3.23 -28.48 -15.67
C ASN A 461 -3.18 -27.39 -16.74
N LEU A 462 -2.51 -26.29 -16.47
CA LEU A 462 -2.39 -25.14 -17.38
C LEU A 462 -1.12 -25.16 -18.23
N PHE A 463 -0.17 -26.06 -17.94
CA PHE A 463 1.07 -26.14 -18.69
C PHE A 463 0.82 -26.75 -20.05
N ASP A 464 1.11 -26.01 -21.12
CA ASP A 464 1.04 -26.45 -22.49
C ASP A 464 2.40 -27.01 -22.91
N PRO A 465 2.52 -28.34 -23.14
CA PRO A 465 3.78 -28.96 -23.48
C PRO A 465 4.30 -28.56 -24.87
N GLU A 466 3.45 -28.07 -25.76
CA GLU A 466 3.85 -27.61 -27.10
C GLU A 466 4.60 -26.27 -27.00
N THR A 467 4.00 -25.28 -26.32
CA THR A 467 4.60 -23.96 -26.18
C THR A 467 5.56 -23.85 -24.99
N LYS A 468 5.48 -24.77 -24.02
CA LYS A 468 6.18 -24.75 -22.72
C LYS A 468 5.82 -23.54 -21.84
N LEU A 469 4.63 -23.03 -22.03
CA LEU A 469 4.09 -21.88 -21.32
C LEU A 469 2.75 -22.25 -20.65
N MET A 470 2.32 -21.45 -19.67
CA MET A 470 0.99 -21.58 -19.10
C MET A 470 -0.04 -20.99 -20.06
N ARG A 471 -1.17 -21.65 -20.18
CA ARG A 471 -2.23 -21.35 -21.15
C ARG A 471 -3.61 -21.56 -20.53
N GLY A 472 -4.58 -20.72 -20.85
CA GLY A 472 -5.96 -20.91 -20.45
C GLY A 472 -6.51 -22.25 -20.93
N LYS A 473 -7.41 -22.85 -20.13
CA LYS A 473 -7.98 -24.18 -20.40
C LYS A 473 -9.50 -24.12 -20.28
N ASN A 474 -10.20 -24.69 -21.27
CA ASN A 474 -11.64 -24.74 -21.32
C ASN A 474 -12.21 -25.81 -20.36
N SER A 475 -13.50 -25.70 -20.04
CA SER A 475 -14.19 -26.64 -19.15
C SER A 475 -14.21 -28.07 -19.63
N ASP A 476 -14.05 -28.30 -20.94
CA ASP A 476 -13.94 -29.64 -21.58
C ASP A 476 -12.52 -30.24 -21.55
N GLY A 477 -11.55 -29.51 -20.99
CA GLY A 477 -10.15 -29.93 -20.88
C GLY A 477 -9.26 -29.55 -22.07
N THR A 478 -9.79 -28.91 -23.10
CA THR A 478 -8.99 -28.40 -24.22
C THR A 478 -8.33 -27.06 -23.86
N PHE A 479 -7.16 -26.78 -24.44
CA PHE A 479 -6.56 -25.46 -24.29
C PHE A 479 -7.30 -24.40 -25.09
N GLN A 480 -7.31 -23.19 -24.56
CA GLN A 480 -7.81 -21.99 -25.22
C GLN A 480 -7.17 -21.82 -26.62
N THR A 481 -7.99 -21.56 -27.63
CA THR A 481 -7.57 -21.31 -29.00
C THR A 481 -8.39 -20.17 -29.60
N PRO A 482 -7.77 -19.19 -30.35
CA PRO A 482 -6.33 -19.08 -30.60
C PRO A 482 -5.55 -18.67 -29.34
N PHE A 483 -4.23 -18.94 -29.32
CA PHE A 483 -3.35 -18.57 -28.21
C PHE A 483 -2.25 -17.63 -28.68
N ASN A 484 -2.18 -16.46 -28.04
CA ASN A 484 -1.09 -15.51 -28.21
C ASN A 484 -0.37 -15.32 -26.86
N PRO A 485 0.87 -15.84 -26.68
CA PRO A 485 1.57 -15.76 -25.41
C PRO A 485 1.96 -14.33 -24.99
N PHE A 486 1.87 -13.37 -25.91
CA PHE A 486 2.14 -11.96 -25.66
C PHE A 486 0.89 -11.14 -25.33
N LYS A 487 -0.29 -11.77 -25.29
CA LYS A 487 -1.54 -11.10 -24.95
C LYS A 487 -1.59 -10.81 -23.46
N TRP A 488 -1.70 -9.53 -23.12
CA TRP A 488 -1.87 -9.06 -21.76
C TRP A 488 -3.33 -9.13 -21.31
N GLY A 489 -3.55 -9.53 -20.04
CA GLY A 489 -4.89 -9.71 -19.51
C GLY A 489 -5.55 -11.01 -20.00
N ASP A 490 -6.87 -11.03 -20.12
CA ASP A 490 -7.68 -12.17 -20.53
C ASP A 490 -7.55 -13.35 -19.55
N ALA A 491 -6.70 -14.34 -19.84
CA ALA A 491 -6.39 -15.42 -18.92
C ALA A 491 -5.45 -15.02 -17.77
N PHE A 492 -4.75 -13.90 -17.89
CA PHE A 492 -3.73 -13.43 -16.94
C PHE A 492 -4.05 -12.04 -16.38
N THR A 493 -3.43 -11.70 -15.26
CA THR A 493 -3.64 -10.42 -14.55
C THR A 493 -2.45 -9.51 -14.80
N GLU A 494 -2.68 -8.36 -15.47
CA GLU A 494 -1.65 -7.32 -15.69
C GLU A 494 -0.33 -7.90 -16.19
N GLY A 495 -0.44 -8.85 -17.11
CA GLY A 495 0.68 -9.59 -17.66
C GLY A 495 0.23 -10.55 -18.74
N ASN A 496 1.16 -11.33 -19.25
CA ASN A 496 0.95 -12.33 -20.29
C ASN A 496 1.49 -13.71 -19.86
N SER A 497 1.46 -14.68 -20.78
CA SER A 497 1.93 -16.04 -20.49
C SER A 497 3.43 -16.10 -20.17
N TRP A 498 4.26 -15.25 -20.78
CA TRP A 498 5.69 -15.15 -20.47
C TRP A 498 5.97 -14.64 -19.06
N HIS A 499 5.04 -13.89 -18.46
CA HIS A 499 5.15 -13.41 -17.08
C HIS A 499 4.67 -14.46 -16.07
N TYR A 500 3.51 -15.08 -16.33
CA TYR A 500 2.84 -15.96 -15.38
C TYR A 500 3.32 -17.41 -15.37
N THR A 501 4.00 -17.89 -16.41
CA THR A 501 4.53 -19.26 -16.46
C THR A 501 5.44 -19.58 -15.26
N TRP A 502 6.07 -18.57 -14.69
CA TRP A 502 7.00 -18.69 -13.55
C TRP A 502 6.32 -18.65 -12.18
N SER A 503 5.01 -18.49 -12.11
CA SER A 503 4.24 -18.43 -10.86
C SER A 503 4.02 -19.82 -10.25
N VAL A 504 5.10 -20.56 -10.09
CA VAL A 504 5.17 -21.87 -9.42
C VAL A 504 6.28 -21.80 -8.37
N PHE A 505 6.03 -21.02 -7.34
CA PHE A 505 7.03 -20.72 -6.30
C PHE A 505 7.39 -21.95 -5.46
N HIS A 506 6.42 -22.83 -5.24
CA HIS A 506 6.45 -23.96 -4.32
C HIS A 506 6.95 -25.27 -4.93
N ASP A 507 7.04 -25.34 -6.24
CA ASP A 507 7.45 -26.57 -6.97
C ASP A 507 8.25 -26.22 -8.23
N VAL A 508 9.35 -25.49 -8.05
CA VAL A 508 10.22 -25.09 -9.16
C VAL A 508 10.79 -26.31 -9.91
N GLN A 509 11.14 -27.37 -9.17
CA GLN A 509 11.62 -28.60 -9.79
C GLN A 509 10.53 -29.25 -10.67
N GLY A 510 9.26 -29.22 -10.23
CA GLY A 510 8.13 -29.69 -11.03
C GLY A 510 7.97 -28.94 -12.35
N LEU A 511 8.17 -27.62 -12.31
CA LEU A 511 8.16 -26.79 -13.52
C LEU A 511 9.35 -27.07 -14.43
N VAL A 512 10.54 -27.27 -13.87
CA VAL A 512 11.74 -27.71 -14.62
C VAL A 512 11.47 -29.03 -15.36
N ASP A 513 10.86 -30.00 -14.67
CA ASP A 513 10.54 -31.33 -15.24
C ASP A 513 9.50 -31.21 -16.36
N LEU A 514 8.45 -30.38 -16.18
CA LEU A 514 7.45 -30.13 -17.23
C LEU A 514 8.05 -29.53 -18.50
N MET A 515 9.03 -28.64 -18.34
CA MET A 515 9.73 -28.02 -19.49
C MET A 515 10.70 -28.98 -20.21
N GLY A 516 11.02 -30.14 -19.62
CA GLY A 516 11.94 -31.13 -20.20
C GLY A 516 13.35 -31.06 -19.64
N GLY A 517 13.52 -30.50 -18.44
CA GLY A 517 14.76 -30.46 -17.71
C GLY A 517 15.44 -29.09 -17.66
N LYS A 518 16.51 -29.01 -16.87
CA LYS A 518 17.21 -27.74 -16.54
C LYS A 518 17.66 -26.96 -17.79
N LYS A 519 18.13 -27.65 -18.83
CA LYS A 519 18.65 -27.02 -20.05
C LYS A 519 17.55 -26.25 -20.80
N MET A 520 16.37 -26.85 -20.94
CA MET A 520 15.22 -26.21 -21.56
C MET A 520 14.66 -25.09 -20.67
N PHE A 521 14.60 -25.34 -19.38
CA PHE A 521 14.16 -24.33 -18.40
C PHE A 521 15.01 -23.05 -18.47
N VAL A 522 16.34 -23.18 -18.51
CA VAL A 522 17.25 -22.03 -18.70
C VAL A 522 17.01 -21.35 -20.04
N SER A 523 16.83 -22.13 -21.12
CA SER A 523 16.53 -21.58 -22.45
C SER A 523 15.25 -20.76 -22.46
N MET A 524 14.20 -21.19 -21.74
CA MET A 524 12.95 -20.45 -21.60
C MET A 524 13.13 -19.18 -20.76
N LEU A 525 13.91 -19.23 -19.67
CA LEU A 525 14.26 -18.05 -18.89
C LEU A 525 15.04 -17.02 -19.73
N ASP A 526 16.03 -17.47 -20.48
CA ASP A 526 16.81 -16.62 -21.39
C ASP A 526 15.91 -15.96 -22.45
N SER A 527 14.89 -16.68 -22.93
CA SER A 527 13.94 -16.16 -23.92
C SER A 527 13.17 -14.95 -23.42
N VAL A 528 12.85 -14.88 -22.12
CA VAL A 528 12.16 -13.70 -21.54
C VAL A 528 12.95 -12.42 -21.80
N PHE A 529 14.27 -12.47 -21.69
CA PHE A 529 15.14 -11.30 -21.91
C PHE A 529 15.49 -11.07 -23.38
N ASN A 530 15.53 -12.12 -24.17
CA ASN A 530 15.99 -12.07 -25.57
C ASN A 530 14.88 -11.76 -26.57
N LEU A 531 13.63 -12.06 -26.23
CA LEU A 531 12.48 -11.70 -27.05
C LEU A 531 12.29 -10.18 -27.05
N PRO A 532 11.90 -9.59 -28.19
CA PRO A 532 11.55 -8.17 -28.20
C PRO A 532 10.34 -7.92 -27.29
N PRO A 533 10.19 -6.69 -26.73
CA PRO A 533 9.08 -6.35 -25.84
C PRO A 533 7.77 -6.15 -26.61
N VAL A 534 7.38 -7.16 -27.39
CA VAL A 534 6.11 -7.17 -28.12
C VAL A 534 4.95 -7.47 -27.18
N PHE A 535 3.78 -6.97 -27.52
CA PHE A 535 2.57 -7.16 -26.72
C PHE A 535 1.31 -7.15 -27.58
N ASP A 536 0.25 -7.71 -27.06
CA ASP A 536 -1.12 -7.58 -27.53
C ASP A 536 -1.95 -6.99 -26.39
N ASP A 537 -2.44 -5.76 -26.57
CA ASP A 537 -3.21 -5.01 -25.57
C ASP A 537 -4.73 -5.05 -25.80
N SER A 538 -5.19 -5.91 -26.70
CA SER A 538 -6.59 -5.97 -27.16
C SER A 538 -7.60 -6.21 -26.04
N TYR A 539 -7.21 -6.91 -24.97
CA TYR A 539 -8.06 -7.15 -23.81
C TYR A 539 -8.38 -5.86 -23.02
N TYR A 540 -7.39 -5.00 -22.88
CA TYR A 540 -7.54 -3.72 -22.17
C TYR A 540 -8.08 -2.60 -23.05
N GLY A 541 -8.10 -2.79 -24.37
CA GLY A 541 -8.53 -1.77 -25.33
C GLY A 541 -7.54 -0.62 -25.50
N GLY A 542 -6.29 -0.81 -25.12
CA GLY A 542 -5.19 0.15 -25.22
C GLY A 542 -4.02 -0.20 -24.33
N VAL A 543 -2.90 0.49 -24.52
CA VAL A 543 -1.65 0.26 -23.78
C VAL A 543 -1.82 0.75 -22.33
N ILE A 544 -1.85 -0.19 -21.38
CA ILE A 544 -1.82 0.11 -19.94
C ILE A 544 -0.40 0.50 -19.53
N HIS A 545 -0.26 1.10 -18.34
CA HIS A 545 1.02 1.64 -17.92
C HIS A 545 2.10 0.55 -17.73
N GLU A 546 1.74 -0.64 -17.28
CA GLU A 546 2.66 -1.78 -17.10
C GLU A 546 3.27 -2.24 -18.41
N ILE A 547 2.51 -2.24 -19.50
CA ILE A 547 3.02 -2.53 -20.86
C ILE A 547 4.04 -1.46 -21.27
N ARG A 548 3.71 -0.19 -21.07
CA ARG A 548 4.60 0.93 -21.40
C ARG A 548 5.89 0.88 -20.59
N GLU A 549 5.80 0.54 -19.33
CA GLU A 549 6.94 0.37 -18.42
C GLU A 549 7.86 -0.76 -18.90
N MET A 550 7.31 -1.90 -19.34
CA MET A 550 8.08 -2.99 -19.95
C MET A 550 8.82 -2.54 -21.21
N GLU A 551 8.15 -1.78 -22.08
CA GLU A 551 8.78 -1.24 -23.30
C GLU A 551 9.94 -0.30 -22.98
N ILE A 552 9.73 0.63 -22.03
CA ILE A 552 10.73 1.62 -21.60
C ILE A 552 11.93 0.93 -20.94
N ALA A 553 11.68 -0.07 -20.11
CA ALA A 553 12.74 -0.84 -19.46
C ALA A 553 13.66 -1.55 -20.47
N ASN A 554 13.11 -1.94 -21.63
CA ASN A 554 13.83 -2.58 -22.73
C ASN A 554 14.70 -3.75 -22.25
N MET A 555 14.06 -4.66 -21.50
CA MET A 555 14.65 -5.93 -21.01
C MET A 555 13.86 -7.13 -21.53
N GLY A 556 13.52 -7.10 -22.82
CA GLY A 556 12.65 -8.12 -23.43
C GLY A 556 11.24 -8.10 -22.85
N ASN A 557 10.73 -9.26 -22.49
CA ASN A 557 9.45 -9.41 -21.79
C ASN A 557 9.60 -9.45 -20.25
N TYR A 558 10.77 -9.13 -19.70
CA TYR A 558 10.94 -9.00 -18.26
C TYR A 558 10.34 -7.68 -17.77
N ALA A 559 9.07 -7.73 -17.41
CA ALA A 559 8.29 -6.58 -16.96
C ALA A 559 8.44 -6.37 -15.43
N HIS A 560 9.63 -5.97 -14.99
CA HIS A 560 9.95 -5.79 -13.57
C HIS A 560 9.04 -4.80 -12.86
N GLY A 561 8.47 -3.85 -13.58
CA GLY A 561 7.54 -2.86 -13.04
C GLY A 561 6.25 -3.44 -12.47
N ASN A 562 5.98 -4.74 -12.70
CA ASN A 562 4.82 -5.43 -12.13
C ASN A 562 5.24 -6.74 -11.45
N GLN A 563 4.50 -7.16 -10.42
CA GLN A 563 4.92 -8.19 -9.47
C GLN A 563 5.00 -9.62 -10.02
N PRO A 564 4.17 -10.06 -10.98
CA PRO A 564 4.14 -11.48 -11.40
C PRO A 564 5.48 -12.08 -11.78
N ILE A 565 6.40 -11.27 -12.27
CA ILE A 565 7.69 -11.75 -12.78
C ILE A 565 8.89 -11.41 -11.86
N GLN A 566 8.70 -10.64 -10.80
CA GLN A 566 9.81 -10.13 -9.99
C GLN A 566 10.72 -11.20 -9.37
N HIS A 567 10.21 -12.42 -9.13
CA HIS A 567 10.97 -13.56 -8.59
C HIS A 567 11.74 -14.35 -9.65
N MET A 568 11.38 -14.19 -10.93
CA MET A 568 11.83 -15.09 -12.02
C MET A 568 13.35 -15.19 -12.14
N ILE A 569 14.07 -14.09 -11.96
CA ILE A 569 15.53 -14.08 -12.11
C ILE A 569 16.20 -15.06 -11.14
N TYR A 570 15.67 -15.21 -9.93
CA TYR A 570 16.19 -16.14 -8.94
C TYR A 570 16.04 -17.61 -9.33
N LEU A 571 15.16 -17.93 -10.29
CA LEU A 571 14.92 -19.30 -10.74
C LEU A 571 16.11 -19.90 -11.47
N TYR A 572 17.01 -19.09 -12.01
CA TYR A 572 18.29 -19.58 -12.55
C TYR A 572 19.11 -20.38 -11.52
N ASN A 573 19.01 -20.04 -10.24
CA ASN A 573 19.70 -20.74 -9.16
C ASN A 573 19.26 -22.22 -9.07
N TYR A 574 17.97 -22.50 -9.25
CA TYR A 574 17.42 -23.86 -9.22
C TYR A 574 17.89 -24.72 -10.41
N ALA A 575 18.26 -24.08 -11.50
CA ALA A 575 18.80 -24.76 -12.69
C ALA A 575 20.32 -24.90 -12.65
N GLY A 576 21.00 -24.36 -11.63
CA GLY A 576 22.46 -24.43 -11.51
C GLY A 576 23.21 -23.35 -12.30
N GLU A 577 22.55 -22.26 -12.66
CA GLU A 577 23.11 -21.13 -13.42
C GLU A 577 23.12 -19.82 -12.59
N PRO A 578 23.63 -19.82 -11.34
CA PRO A 578 23.53 -18.67 -10.43
C PRO A 578 24.20 -17.40 -10.99
N TRP A 579 25.20 -17.55 -11.86
CA TRP A 579 25.88 -16.41 -12.48
C TRP A 579 24.95 -15.61 -13.41
N LYS A 580 23.94 -16.26 -14.04
CA LYS A 580 22.92 -15.55 -14.83
C LYS A 580 21.97 -14.78 -13.93
N ALA A 581 21.59 -15.36 -12.79
CA ALA A 581 20.81 -14.63 -11.79
C ALA A 581 21.57 -13.38 -11.31
N GLN A 582 22.84 -13.52 -10.92
CA GLN A 582 23.69 -12.42 -10.47
C GLN A 582 23.79 -11.31 -11.53
N TYR A 583 23.94 -11.67 -12.80
CA TYR A 583 23.99 -10.71 -13.90
C TYR A 583 22.69 -9.92 -14.03
N TRP A 584 21.55 -10.60 -14.16
CA TRP A 584 20.27 -9.93 -14.37
C TRP A 584 19.77 -9.19 -13.15
N LEU A 585 20.04 -9.67 -11.93
CA LEU A 585 19.74 -8.93 -10.71
C LEU A 585 20.50 -7.61 -10.67
N ARG A 586 21.79 -7.61 -11.01
CA ARG A 586 22.61 -6.40 -11.04
C ARG A 586 22.16 -5.43 -12.13
N GLU A 587 21.81 -5.93 -13.30
CA GLU A 587 21.26 -5.13 -14.40
C GLU A 587 19.92 -4.47 -13.97
N THR A 588 19.03 -5.23 -13.36
CA THR A 588 17.75 -4.72 -12.86
C THR A 588 17.95 -3.62 -11.81
N MET A 589 18.79 -3.86 -10.80
CA MET A 589 19.08 -2.88 -9.77
C MET A 589 19.66 -1.59 -10.33
N ASN A 590 20.62 -1.69 -11.24
CA ASN A 590 21.32 -0.53 -11.78
C ASN A 590 20.50 0.28 -12.78
N ARG A 591 19.59 -0.38 -13.51
CA ARG A 591 18.84 0.26 -14.60
C ARG A 591 17.47 0.75 -14.17
N LEU A 592 16.82 0.04 -13.24
CA LEU A 592 15.41 0.22 -12.94
C LEU A 592 15.13 0.85 -11.58
N TYR A 593 16.17 1.11 -10.78
CA TYR A 593 16.10 1.79 -9.49
C TYR A 593 17.09 2.93 -9.44
N LEU A 594 16.59 4.16 -9.23
CA LEU A 594 17.41 5.37 -9.26
C LEU A 594 17.10 6.26 -8.03
N PRO A 595 18.08 7.06 -7.56
CA PRO A 595 17.88 8.00 -6.47
C PRO A 595 17.27 9.33 -6.94
N THR A 596 16.27 9.25 -7.81
CA THR A 596 15.61 10.39 -8.47
C THR A 596 14.09 10.27 -8.31
N PRO A 597 13.32 11.33 -8.59
CA PRO A 597 11.86 11.27 -8.58
C PRO A 597 11.25 10.20 -9.50
N ASP A 598 11.99 9.80 -10.55
CA ASP A 598 11.63 8.71 -11.47
C ASP A 598 12.29 7.39 -11.09
N GLY A 599 12.57 7.19 -9.80
CA GLY A 599 13.39 6.10 -9.30
C GLY A 599 12.82 4.70 -9.38
N TYR A 600 11.54 4.53 -9.76
CA TYR A 600 10.90 3.24 -9.96
C TYR A 600 10.46 3.06 -11.41
N CYS A 601 10.61 1.85 -11.92
CA CYS A 601 10.23 1.49 -13.29
C CYS A 601 8.74 1.14 -13.44
N GLY A 602 8.00 1.07 -12.36
CA GLY A 602 6.56 0.78 -12.27
C GLY A 602 6.05 1.20 -10.92
N ASP A 603 4.84 0.78 -10.55
CA ASP A 603 4.26 1.10 -9.26
C ASP A 603 5.07 0.52 -8.09
N GLU A 604 5.18 1.29 -7.02
CA GLU A 604 5.94 0.87 -5.83
C GLU A 604 5.19 -0.21 -5.04
N ASP A 605 3.86 -0.15 -5.04
CA ASP A 605 2.93 -1.15 -4.51
C ASP A 605 3.18 -1.52 -3.04
N ASN A 606 3.00 -0.52 -2.18
CA ASN A 606 2.94 -0.68 -0.72
C ASN A 606 4.15 -1.39 -0.11
N GLY A 607 5.32 -1.14 -0.69
CA GLY A 607 6.59 -1.65 -0.21
C GLY A 607 7.13 -2.87 -0.96
N GLN A 608 6.33 -3.51 -1.82
CA GLN A 608 6.77 -4.74 -2.51
C GLN A 608 7.97 -4.49 -3.43
N THR A 609 7.87 -3.51 -4.33
CA THR A 609 8.93 -3.19 -5.29
C THR A 609 10.19 -2.68 -4.58
N SER A 610 10.02 -1.97 -3.49
CA SER A 610 11.12 -1.50 -2.62
C SER A 610 11.79 -2.65 -1.87
N ALA A 611 11.01 -3.55 -1.25
CA ALA A 611 11.53 -4.71 -0.53
C ALA A 611 12.30 -5.67 -1.46
N TRP A 612 11.88 -5.79 -2.71
CA TRP A 612 12.63 -6.54 -3.72
C TRP A 612 14.06 -6.03 -3.86
N TYR A 613 14.21 -4.70 -3.97
CA TYR A 613 15.54 -4.08 -4.06
C TYR A 613 16.37 -4.33 -2.80
N VAL A 614 15.77 -4.16 -1.63
CA VAL A 614 16.46 -4.36 -0.35
C VAL A 614 16.96 -5.80 -0.20
N PHE A 615 16.11 -6.79 -0.45
CA PHE A 615 16.51 -8.20 -0.43
C PHE A 615 17.63 -8.49 -1.43
N THR A 616 17.48 -8.01 -2.65
CA THR A 616 18.46 -8.22 -3.72
C THR A 616 19.80 -7.59 -3.37
N ALA A 617 19.81 -6.40 -2.78
CA ALA A 617 21.03 -5.75 -2.30
C ALA A 617 21.70 -6.54 -1.16
N LEU A 618 20.91 -7.22 -0.32
CA LEU A 618 21.42 -8.10 0.74
C LEU A 618 21.91 -9.46 0.21
N GLY A 619 21.60 -9.80 -1.05
CA GLY A 619 22.11 -10.99 -1.73
C GLY A 619 21.29 -12.26 -1.55
N PHE A 620 20.02 -12.16 -1.17
CA PHE A 620 19.10 -13.30 -1.07
C PHE A 620 17.64 -12.85 -1.25
N TYR A 621 16.74 -13.80 -1.52
CA TYR A 621 15.34 -13.51 -1.81
C TYR A 621 14.40 -14.65 -1.37
N PRO A 622 13.20 -14.34 -0.83
CA PRO A 622 12.21 -15.36 -0.46
C PRO A 622 11.40 -15.79 -1.70
N VAL A 623 11.96 -16.65 -2.53
CA VAL A 623 11.26 -17.13 -3.76
C VAL A 623 9.94 -17.79 -3.42
N CYS A 624 9.88 -18.54 -2.32
CA CYS A 624 8.69 -19.25 -1.87
C CYS A 624 8.35 -18.88 -0.42
N PRO A 625 7.55 -17.82 -0.20
CA PRO A 625 7.02 -17.53 1.12
C PRO A 625 6.24 -18.72 1.69
N GLY A 626 6.31 -18.93 3.00
CA GLY A 626 5.78 -20.15 3.65
C GLY A 626 6.81 -21.28 3.75
N SER A 627 7.95 -21.17 3.06
CA SER A 627 9.12 -22.02 3.29
C SER A 627 10.11 -21.34 4.24
N ASN A 628 11.09 -22.12 4.72
CA ASN A 628 12.21 -21.60 5.53
C ASN A 628 13.45 -21.31 4.66
N GLU A 629 13.29 -21.21 3.36
CA GLU A 629 14.38 -21.07 2.40
C GLU A 629 14.43 -19.67 1.82
N TYR A 630 15.65 -19.19 1.61
CA TYR A 630 15.97 -17.98 0.85
C TYR A 630 17.01 -18.39 -0.21
N VAL A 631 16.91 -17.78 -1.38
CA VAL A 631 17.74 -18.15 -2.54
C VAL A 631 18.66 -17.00 -2.89
#